data_b832f640409b6060f8b3e867b94b9409
#
_entry.id   b832f640409b6060f8b3e867b94b9409
#
_cell.length_a   1.000
_cell.length_b   1.000
_cell.length_c   1.000
_cell.angle_alpha   90.00
_cell.angle_beta   90.00
_cell.angle_gamma   90.00
#
_symmetry.space_group_name_H-M   'P 1'
#
loop_
_entity.id
_entity.type
_entity.pdbx_description
1 polymer ?
#
loop_
_entity_poly.entity_id
_entity_poly.type
_entity_poly.pdbx_seq_one_letter_code
_entity_poly.pdbx_strand_id
1 'polypeptide(L)'
;MLNVALKLPRTVWFLGAVSFLNDAASDAIYPLLPLFFAATFAVGAQALGIIEGAANATAALMKLVSGYFYDRSQRAKGWLIIGYTLPALSRPLIALASSTPVVLLLRMGDRIGKGLRTSPRDALLAAAVPADRRGLAYGLHRSMDHAGAVAGPLAAAALLAAGWSVREVILWTIVPGVLSVLLVAMLREPEGLAVGNGKIDWQWQSLPAPLKRYLVALGVFTLSQASNMFLLLRAKETGFTDTQIPLLWAGFSALAMLLSTPLSALSDRVDRRSLLCGAWVVYALLFAAFGLLPSGVGTTIALFVGYAIFIAATEGADKARIAELAPQAQLGTAFGWFHLVSGVMLLPASALFGWLWSHAGSTTAFMVSASTSFIAAGLLLRARRAER
;
A
#
# COMPACT_ATOMS: atom_id res chain seq x y z
N MET A 1 17.02 -1.65 -18.49
CA MET A 1 15.92 -2.07 -17.60
C MET A 1 14.57 -2.18 -18.31
N LEU A 2 14.18 -1.22 -19.14
CA LEU A 2 12.93 -1.27 -19.91
C LEU A 2 12.79 -2.57 -20.72
N ASN A 3 13.85 -2.97 -21.44
CA ASN A 3 13.89 -4.21 -22.22
C ASN A 3 13.75 -5.50 -21.39
N VAL A 4 14.02 -5.46 -20.10
CA VAL A 4 13.87 -6.61 -19.18
C VAL A 4 12.46 -6.62 -18.61
N ALA A 5 11.90 -5.46 -18.28
CA ALA A 5 10.50 -5.33 -17.85
C ALA A 5 9.52 -5.76 -18.97
N LEU A 6 9.81 -5.45 -20.24
CA LEU A 6 9.02 -5.88 -21.38
C LEU A 6 8.97 -7.41 -21.56
N LYS A 7 9.91 -8.16 -20.97
CA LYS A 7 9.93 -9.64 -20.98
C LYS A 7 9.13 -10.27 -19.83
N LEU A 8 8.47 -9.48 -18.99
CA LEU A 8 7.59 -10.02 -17.95
C LEU A 8 6.33 -10.65 -18.58
N PRO A 9 5.77 -11.69 -17.92
CA PRO A 9 4.53 -12.32 -18.37
C PRO A 9 3.38 -11.32 -18.52
N ARG A 10 2.48 -11.57 -19.47
CA ARG A 10 1.30 -10.73 -19.68
C ARG A 10 0.47 -10.54 -18.41
N THR A 11 0.40 -11.57 -17.56
CA THR A 11 -0.30 -11.51 -16.26
C THR A 11 0.18 -10.34 -15.40
N VAL A 12 1.50 -10.06 -15.34
CA VAL A 12 2.06 -8.96 -14.55
C VAL A 12 1.61 -7.61 -15.10
N TRP A 13 1.63 -7.43 -16.42
CA TRP A 13 1.17 -6.21 -17.08
C TRP A 13 -0.34 -5.99 -16.92
N PHE A 14 -1.14 -7.05 -17.05
CA PHE A 14 -2.58 -6.97 -16.80
C PHE A 14 -2.90 -6.57 -15.37
N LEU A 15 -2.27 -7.21 -14.38
CA LEU A 15 -2.47 -6.87 -12.96
C LEU A 15 -2.01 -5.44 -12.66
N GLY A 16 -0.91 -4.99 -13.27
CA GLY A 16 -0.47 -3.61 -13.17
C GLY A 16 -1.48 -2.62 -13.76
N ALA A 17 -1.98 -2.87 -14.98
CA ALA A 17 -2.98 -2.02 -15.63
C ALA A 17 -4.30 -1.96 -14.85
N VAL A 18 -4.75 -3.09 -14.30
CA VAL A 18 -5.91 -3.17 -13.40
C VAL A 18 -5.69 -2.31 -12.17
N SER A 19 -4.50 -2.38 -11.56
CA SER A 19 -4.15 -1.60 -10.37
C SER A 19 -4.09 -0.12 -10.68
N PHE A 20 -3.46 0.26 -11.79
CA PHE A 20 -3.44 1.65 -12.29
C PHE A 20 -4.85 2.25 -12.41
N LEU A 21 -5.76 1.57 -13.11
CA LEU A 21 -7.14 2.06 -13.30
C LEU A 21 -7.90 2.15 -11.97
N ASN A 22 -7.75 1.13 -11.10
CA ASN A 22 -8.40 1.12 -9.81
C ASN A 22 -7.88 2.24 -8.90
N ASP A 23 -6.56 2.49 -8.89
CA ASP A 23 -5.96 3.52 -8.03
C ASP A 23 -6.22 4.90 -8.61
N ALA A 24 -6.26 5.07 -9.94
CA ALA A 24 -6.75 6.29 -10.56
C ALA A 24 -8.20 6.62 -10.12
N ALA A 25 -9.10 5.62 -10.12
CA ALA A 25 -10.46 5.81 -9.62
C ALA A 25 -10.51 6.15 -8.11
N SER A 26 -9.66 5.50 -7.31
CA SER A 26 -9.60 5.72 -5.85
C SER A 26 -9.10 7.10 -5.50
N ASP A 27 -7.99 7.50 -6.11
CA ASP A 27 -7.27 8.70 -5.73
C ASP A 27 -7.85 9.96 -6.40
N ALA A 28 -8.63 9.80 -7.48
CA ALA A 28 -9.46 10.88 -8.02
C ALA A 28 -10.47 11.42 -6.99
N ILE A 29 -11.05 10.53 -6.17
CA ILE A 29 -12.07 10.93 -5.20
C ILE A 29 -11.52 11.18 -3.80
N TYR A 30 -10.37 10.61 -3.44
CA TYR A 30 -9.84 10.67 -2.08
C TYR A 30 -9.73 12.10 -1.52
N PRO A 31 -9.18 13.09 -2.24
CA PRO A 31 -9.13 14.48 -1.78
C PRO A 31 -10.50 15.18 -1.82
N LEU A 32 -11.46 14.68 -2.60
CA LEU A 32 -12.79 15.28 -2.73
C LEU A 32 -13.79 14.80 -1.67
N LEU A 33 -13.55 13.63 -1.05
CA LEU A 33 -14.44 13.05 -0.04
C LEU A 33 -14.69 13.98 1.16
N PRO A 34 -13.68 14.60 1.79
CA PRO A 34 -13.92 15.53 2.89
C PRO A 34 -14.79 16.72 2.49
N LEU A 35 -14.57 17.28 1.28
CA LEU A 35 -15.36 18.38 0.74
C LEU A 35 -16.82 17.96 0.49
N PHE A 36 -17.00 16.79 -0.11
CA PHE A 36 -18.32 16.22 -0.37
C PHE A 36 -19.09 15.95 0.93
N PHE A 37 -18.44 15.40 1.95
CA PHE A 37 -19.06 15.11 3.24
C PHE A 37 -19.42 16.38 4.02
N ALA A 38 -18.54 17.36 4.03
CA ALA A 38 -18.80 18.64 4.68
C ALA A 38 -19.98 19.37 4.01
N ALA A 39 -20.03 19.39 2.66
CA ALA A 39 -21.08 20.04 1.91
C ALA A 39 -22.45 19.32 1.98
N THR A 40 -22.46 17.98 2.07
CA THR A 40 -23.68 17.18 1.91
C THR A 40 -24.27 16.72 3.24
N PHE A 41 -23.43 16.39 4.24
CA PHE A 41 -23.87 15.71 5.47
C PHE A 41 -23.48 16.44 6.75
N ALA A 42 -22.78 17.56 6.69
CA ALA A 42 -22.22 18.27 7.85
C ALA A 42 -21.41 17.36 8.82
N VAL A 43 -20.75 16.33 8.29
CA VAL A 43 -19.99 15.35 9.07
C VAL A 43 -18.63 15.96 9.45
N GLY A 44 -18.36 16.00 10.76
CA GLY A 44 -17.09 16.47 11.30
C GLY A 44 -15.93 15.51 11.04
N ALA A 45 -14.70 16.05 11.11
CA ALA A 45 -13.45 15.30 10.90
C ALA A 45 -13.32 14.02 11.78
N GLN A 46 -13.84 14.06 13.00
CA GLN A 46 -13.82 12.92 13.92
C GLN A 46 -14.62 11.73 13.40
N ALA A 47 -15.85 11.96 12.91
CA ALA A 47 -16.69 10.90 12.36
C ALA A 47 -16.07 10.30 11.08
N LEU A 48 -15.47 11.14 10.23
CA LEU A 48 -14.73 10.70 9.06
C LEU A 48 -13.53 9.81 9.44
N GLY A 49 -12.80 10.19 10.48
CA GLY A 49 -11.69 9.38 11.03
C GLY A 49 -12.12 8.00 11.51
N ILE A 50 -13.26 7.90 12.19
CA ILE A 50 -13.85 6.63 12.65
C ILE A 50 -14.25 5.76 11.44
N ILE A 51 -14.90 6.35 10.44
CA ILE A 51 -15.31 5.66 9.20
C ILE A 51 -14.10 5.06 8.49
N GLU A 52 -13.06 5.85 8.26
CA GLU A 52 -11.85 5.40 7.58
C GLU A 52 -11.06 4.36 8.42
N GLY A 53 -11.01 4.55 9.74
CA GLY A 53 -10.36 3.60 10.66
C GLY A 53 -11.04 2.23 10.63
N ALA A 54 -12.36 2.18 10.77
CA ALA A 54 -13.14 0.94 10.73
C ALA A 54 -13.00 0.26 9.34
N ALA A 55 -13.08 1.03 8.28
CA ALA A 55 -12.95 0.53 6.92
C ALA A 55 -11.56 -0.09 6.65
N ASN A 56 -10.49 0.55 7.12
CA ASN A 56 -9.12 0.04 6.97
C ASN A 56 -8.87 -1.22 7.81
N ALA A 57 -9.40 -1.30 9.04
CA ALA A 57 -9.35 -2.51 9.87
C ALA A 57 -10.07 -3.69 9.18
N THR A 58 -11.25 -3.43 8.61
CA THR A 58 -12.00 -4.43 7.82
C THR A 58 -11.17 -4.92 6.62
N ALA A 59 -10.51 -4.01 5.90
CA ALA A 59 -9.64 -4.39 4.79
C ALA A 59 -8.48 -5.29 5.24
N ALA A 60 -7.85 -5.00 6.38
CA ALA A 60 -6.74 -5.80 6.90
C ALA A 60 -7.18 -7.23 7.23
N LEU A 61 -8.33 -7.39 7.87
CA LEU A 61 -8.91 -8.71 8.15
C LEU A 61 -9.28 -9.46 6.87
N MET A 62 -9.91 -8.79 5.92
CA MET A 62 -10.31 -9.42 4.65
C MET A 62 -9.11 -9.87 3.81
N LYS A 63 -7.94 -9.23 3.94
CA LYS A 63 -6.70 -9.69 3.28
C LYS A 63 -6.24 -11.05 3.80
N LEU A 64 -6.33 -11.29 5.11
CA LEU A 64 -6.00 -12.60 5.68
C LEU A 64 -7.02 -13.66 5.24
N VAL A 65 -8.30 -13.35 5.33
CA VAL A 65 -9.40 -14.25 4.93
C VAL A 65 -9.27 -14.64 3.46
N SER A 66 -9.12 -13.65 2.57
CA SER A 66 -9.00 -13.89 1.13
C SER A 66 -7.72 -14.67 0.77
N GLY A 67 -6.62 -14.42 1.47
CA GLY A 67 -5.37 -15.15 1.28
C GLY A 67 -5.51 -16.63 1.62
N TYR A 68 -6.15 -16.94 2.74
CA TYR A 68 -6.41 -18.32 3.18
C TYR A 68 -7.33 -19.08 2.19
N PHE A 69 -8.43 -18.46 1.79
CA PHE A 69 -9.35 -19.09 0.86
C PHE A 69 -8.78 -19.19 -0.57
N TYR A 70 -7.92 -18.25 -0.97
CA TYR A 70 -7.17 -18.35 -2.22
C TYR A 70 -6.28 -19.59 -2.21
N ASP A 71 -5.51 -19.83 -1.15
CA ASP A 71 -4.62 -20.99 -1.07
C ASP A 71 -5.39 -22.31 -1.18
N ARG A 72 -6.62 -22.36 -0.67
CA ARG A 72 -7.50 -23.55 -0.79
C ARG A 72 -8.09 -23.72 -2.19
N SER A 73 -8.49 -22.63 -2.83
CA SER A 73 -9.17 -22.69 -4.12
C SER A 73 -8.22 -22.66 -5.31
N GLN A 74 -7.02 -22.05 -5.12
CA GLN A 74 -6.05 -21.72 -6.17
C GLN A 74 -6.66 -20.94 -7.36
N ARG A 75 -7.82 -20.31 -7.14
CA ARG A 75 -8.56 -19.53 -8.12
C ARG A 75 -8.49 -18.04 -7.76
N ALA A 76 -7.48 -17.34 -8.26
CA ALA A 76 -7.32 -15.90 -8.02
C ALA A 76 -8.40 -15.07 -8.72
N LYS A 77 -8.79 -15.44 -9.95
CA LYS A 77 -9.67 -14.65 -10.82
C LYS A 77 -11.00 -14.31 -10.13
N GLY A 78 -11.64 -15.29 -9.47
CA GLY A 78 -12.90 -15.05 -8.76
C GLY A 78 -12.75 -14.00 -7.65
N TRP A 79 -11.69 -14.11 -6.84
CA TRP A 79 -11.40 -13.13 -5.78
C TRP A 79 -11.10 -11.75 -6.35
N LEU A 80 -10.36 -11.69 -7.46
CA LEU A 80 -10.05 -10.44 -8.13
C LEU A 80 -11.30 -9.78 -8.72
N ILE A 81 -12.17 -10.54 -9.43
CA ILE A 81 -13.42 -10.01 -9.98
C ILE A 81 -14.27 -9.39 -8.87
N ILE A 82 -14.57 -10.12 -7.80
CA ILE A 82 -15.36 -9.59 -6.66
C ILE A 82 -14.65 -8.39 -6.04
N GLY A 83 -13.33 -8.53 -5.81
CA GLY A 83 -12.49 -7.52 -5.15
C GLY A 83 -12.33 -6.21 -5.94
N TYR A 84 -12.50 -6.21 -7.26
CA TYR A 84 -12.52 -5.00 -8.10
C TYR A 84 -13.93 -4.52 -8.41
N THR A 85 -14.92 -5.40 -8.49
CA THR A 85 -16.32 -5.02 -8.73
C THR A 85 -16.90 -4.23 -7.54
N LEU A 86 -16.63 -4.65 -6.30
CA LEU A 86 -17.12 -3.93 -5.13
C LEU A 86 -16.70 -2.44 -5.12
N PRO A 87 -15.40 -2.07 -5.27
CA PRO A 87 -14.99 -0.68 -5.38
C PRO A 87 -15.54 0.04 -6.62
N ALA A 88 -15.59 -0.66 -7.77
CA ALA A 88 -16.11 -0.09 -9.02
C ALA A 88 -17.58 0.34 -8.91
N LEU A 89 -18.36 -0.33 -8.07
CA LEU A 89 -19.75 0.04 -7.77
C LEU A 89 -19.84 1.00 -6.58
N SER A 90 -19.14 0.71 -5.49
CA SER A 90 -19.27 1.48 -4.23
C SER A 90 -18.85 2.94 -4.41
N ARG A 91 -17.76 3.21 -5.12
CA ARG A 91 -17.22 4.58 -5.28
C ARG A 91 -18.20 5.52 -5.98
N PRO A 92 -18.67 5.24 -7.20
CA PRO A 92 -19.63 6.14 -7.86
C PRO A 92 -20.95 6.26 -7.11
N LEU A 93 -21.41 5.20 -6.41
CA LEU A 93 -22.62 5.24 -5.59
C LEU A 93 -22.51 6.20 -4.40
N ILE A 94 -21.31 6.57 -3.94
CA ILE A 94 -21.13 7.62 -2.92
C ILE A 94 -21.73 8.93 -3.38
N ALA A 95 -21.65 9.27 -4.66
CA ALA A 95 -22.26 10.48 -5.22
C ALA A 95 -23.79 10.51 -5.09
N LEU A 96 -24.43 9.34 -5.02
CA LEU A 96 -25.89 9.17 -4.92
C LEU A 96 -26.35 8.96 -3.47
N ALA A 97 -25.42 8.89 -2.52
CA ALA A 97 -25.75 8.64 -1.13
C ALA A 97 -26.57 9.80 -0.54
N SER A 98 -27.64 9.46 0.17
CA SER A 98 -28.56 10.41 0.81
C SER A 98 -28.32 10.55 2.32
N SER A 99 -27.46 9.73 2.92
CA SER A 99 -27.19 9.75 4.36
C SER A 99 -25.80 9.22 4.70
N THR A 100 -25.26 9.64 5.84
CA THR A 100 -23.95 9.18 6.37
C THR A 100 -23.85 7.66 6.54
N PRO A 101 -24.86 6.90 7.04
CA PRO A 101 -24.79 5.45 7.11
C PRO A 101 -24.63 4.78 5.75
N VAL A 102 -25.28 5.29 4.69
CA VAL A 102 -25.12 4.77 3.33
C VAL A 102 -23.69 4.97 2.85
N VAL A 103 -23.11 6.15 3.10
CA VAL A 103 -21.71 6.41 2.76
C VAL A 103 -20.76 5.46 3.50
N LEU A 104 -21.01 5.21 4.80
CA LEU A 104 -20.22 4.24 5.58
C LEU A 104 -20.27 2.85 4.94
N LEU A 105 -21.47 2.36 4.61
CA LEU A 105 -21.63 1.06 3.95
C LEU A 105 -20.88 0.98 2.63
N LEU A 106 -20.96 2.02 1.80
CA LEU A 106 -20.25 2.09 0.53
C LEU A 106 -18.71 2.13 0.72
N ARG A 107 -18.22 2.88 1.71
CA ARG A 107 -16.79 2.88 2.06
C ARG A 107 -16.32 1.53 2.58
N MET A 108 -17.13 0.85 3.40
CA MET A 108 -16.84 -0.52 3.85
C MET A 108 -16.80 -1.48 2.64
N GLY A 109 -17.73 -1.37 1.70
CA GLY A 109 -17.74 -2.15 0.45
C GLY A 109 -16.46 -1.97 -0.35
N ASP A 110 -16.00 -0.72 -0.56
CA ASP A 110 -14.72 -0.41 -1.20
C ASP A 110 -13.54 -1.09 -0.48
N ARG A 111 -13.48 -1.02 0.85
CA ARG A 111 -12.39 -1.59 1.64
C ARG A 111 -12.44 -3.12 1.74
N ILE A 112 -13.63 -3.71 1.81
CA ILE A 112 -13.82 -5.16 1.68
C ILE A 112 -13.28 -5.62 0.31
N GLY A 113 -13.67 -4.96 -0.77
CA GLY A 113 -13.15 -5.25 -2.11
C GLY A 113 -11.61 -5.17 -2.16
N LYS A 114 -11.01 -4.12 -1.57
CA LYS A 114 -9.55 -4.01 -1.43
C LYS A 114 -8.96 -5.20 -0.66
N GLY A 115 -9.58 -5.62 0.42
CA GLY A 115 -9.15 -6.77 1.21
C GLY A 115 -9.22 -8.07 0.42
N LEU A 116 -10.33 -8.31 -0.28
CA LEU A 116 -10.56 -9.55 -1.03
C LEU A 116 -9.54 -9.76 -2.18
N ARG A 117 -9.14 -8.69 -2.86
CA ARG A 117 -8.23 -8.80 -4.01
C ARG A 117 -6.74 -8.79 -3.68
N THR A 118 -6.33 -8.19 -2.55
CA THR A 118 -4.91 -7.85 -2.33
C THR A 118 -4.04 -9.10 -2.17
N SER A 119 -4.35 -10.01 -1.26
CA SER A 119 -3.54 -11.21 -1.01
C SER A 119 -3.57 -12.19 -2.19
N PRO A 120 -4.73 -12.51 -2.81
CA PRO A 120 -4.75 -13.34 -4.02
C PRO A 120 -3.98 -12.73 -5.20
N ARG A 121 -4.04 -11.40 -5.38
CA ARG A 121 -3.28 -10.69 -6.42
C ARG A 121 -1.78 -10.81 -6.17
N ASP A 122 -1.34 -10.54 -4.95
CA ASP A 122 0.08 -10.57 -4.60
C ASP A 122 0.64 -12.00 -4.71
N ALA A 123 -0.14 -13.01 -4.33
CA ALA A 123 0.21 -14.41 -4.53
C ALA A 123 0.28 -14.82 -6.02
N LEU A 124 -0.68 -14.35 -6.82
CA LEU A 124 -0.68 -14.58 -8.26
C LEU A 124 0.53 -13.91 -8.95
N LEU A 125 0.91 -12.70 -8.55
CA LEU A 125 2.12 -12.04 -9.04
C LEU A 125 3.37 -12.86 -8.73
N ALA A 126 3.49 -13.39 -7.48
CA ALA A 126 4.61 -14.24 -7.09
C ALA A 126 4.69 -15.54 -7.90
N ALA A 127 3.52 -16.13 -8.20
CA ALA A 127 3.43 -17.38 -8.96
C ALA A 127 3.65 -17.17 -10.47
N ALA A 128 3.39 -15.97 -10.99
CA ALA A 128 3.51 -15.65 -12.41
C ALA A 128 4.96 -15.50 -12.90
N VAL A 129 5.94 -15.34 -11.99
CA VAL A 129 7.34 -15.10 -12.33
C VAL A 129 8.28 -16.00 -11.49
N PRO A 130 9.46 -16.35 -12.04
CA PRO A 130 10.47 -17.06 -11.26
C PRO A 130 10.99 -16.19 -10.11
N ALA A 131 11.60 -16.84 -9.11
CA ALA A 131 12.02 -16.22 -7.86
C ALA A 131 13.01 -15.03 -8.04
N ASP A 132 13.86 -15.12 -9.07
CA ASP A 132 14.86 -14.11 -9.45
C ASP A 132 14.28 -12.88 -10.17
N ARG A 133 12.96 -12.84 -10.41
CA ARG A 133 12.25 -11.71 -11.05
C ARG A 133 11.08 -11.18 -10.24
N ARG A 134 10.89 -11.64 -9.01
CA ARG A 134 9.77 -11.21 -8.15
C ARG A 134 9.87 -9.74 -7.77
N GLY A 135 11.07 -9.24 -7.46
CA GLY A 135 11.30 -7.83 -7.18
C GLY A 135 10.94 -6.93 -8.36
N LEU A 136 11.36 -7.31 -9.58
CA LEU A 136 11.00 -6.59 -10.81
C LEU A 136 9.48 -6.58 -11.03
N ALA A 137 8.80 -7.73 -10.86
CA ALA A 137 7.34 -7.83 -11.07
C ALA A 137 6.56 -6.99 -10.06
N TYR A 138 6.90 -7.06 -8.78
CA TYR A 138 6.28 -6.22 -7.76
C TYR A 138 6.61 -4.74 -7.93
N GLY A 139 7.85 -4.42 -8.33
CA GLY A 139 8.27 -3.05 -8.62
C GLY A 139 7.48 -2.43 -9.78
N LEU A 140 7.27 -3.18 -10.88
CA LEU A 140 6.42 -2.73 -11.99
C LEU A 140 4.97 -2.50 -11.54
N HIS A 141 4.42 -3.46 -10.78
CA HIS A 141 3.07 -3.33 -10.24
C HIS A 141 2.94 -2.07 -9.37
N ARG A 142 3.92 -1.79 -8.49
CA ARG A 142 3.94 -0.58 -7.64
C ARG A 142 4.12 0.71 -8.44
N SER A 143 4.96 0.69 -9.48
CA SER A 143 5.05 1.83 -10.41
C SER A 143 3.68 2.17 -11.02
N MET A 144 2.90 1.16 -11.40
CA MET A 144 1.57 1.36 -11.96
C MET A 144 0.54 1.80 -10.91
N ASP A 145 0.63 1.34 -9.66
CA ASP A 145 -0.15 1.86 -8.52
C ASP A 145 0.11 3.37 -8.35
N HIS A 146 1.38 3.76 -8.24
CA HIS A 146 1.76 5.16 -8.09
C HIS A 146 1.39 6.01 -9.31
N ALA A 147 1.47 5.45 -10.54
CA ALA A 147 0.99 6.13 -11.73
C ALA A 147 -0.51 6.44 -11.66
N GLY A 148 -1.32 5.48 -11.16
CA GLY A 148 -2.73 5.69 -10.89
C GLY A 148 -2.99 6.78 -9.85
N ALA A 149 -2.20 6.77 -8.76
CA ALA A 149 -2.26 7.78 -7.71
C ALA A 149 -1.90 9.21 -8.18
N VAL A 150 -1.15 9.34 -9.28
CA VAL A 150 -0.90 10.63 -9.94
C VAL A 150 -2.00 10.97 -10.95
N ALA A 151 -2.37 10.00 -11.79
CA ALA A 151 -3.33 10.23 -12.88
C ALA A 151 -4.74 10.55 -12.38
N GLY A 152 -5.18 9.90 -11.28
CA GLY A 152 -6.51 10.09 -10.71
C GLY A 152 -6.79 11.53 -10.29
N PRO A 153 -6.01 12.12 -9.37
CA PRO A 153 -6.17 13.51 -8.95
C PRO A 153 -6.04 14.52 -10.11
N LEU A 154 -5.14 14.27 -11.08
CA LEU A 154 -4.99 15.11 -12.25
C LEU A 154 -6.25 15.07 -13.14
N ALA A 155 -6.82 13.87 -13.37
CA ALA A 155 -8.08 13.73 -14.09
C ALA A 155 -9.22 14.43 -13.35
N ALA A 156 -9.33 14.27 -12.03
CA ALA A 156 -10.33 14.95 -11.21
C ALA A 156 -10.19 16.48 -11.31
N ALA A 157 -8.98 17.01 -11.20
CA ALA A 157 -8.71 18.43 -11.33
C ALA A 157 -9.09 18.98 -12.73
N ALA A 158 -8.77 18.22 -13.79
CA ALA A 158 -9.13 18.59 -15.16
C ALA A 158 -10.65 18.62 -15.37
N LEU A 159 -11.38 17.64 -14.83
CA LEU A 159 -12.86 17.60 -14.91
C LEU A 159 -13.50 18.76 -14.14
N LEU A 160 -13.01 19.07 -12.93
CA LEU A 160 -13.47 20.23 -12.15
C LEU A 160 -13.18 21.54 -12.88
N ALA A 161 -11.99 21.68 -13.50
CA ALA A 161 -11.65 22.85 -14.30
C ALA A 161 -12.51 22.98 -15.57
N ALA A 162 -13.01 21.85 -16.10
CA ALA A 162 -13.98 21.82 -17.20
C ALA A 162 -15.43 22.13 -16.75
N GLY A 163 -15.65 22.48 -15.49
CA GLY A 163 -16.94 22.87 -14.93
C GLY A 163 -17.78 21.73 -14.36
N TRP A 164 -17.22 20.53 -14.23
CA TRP A 164 -17.93 19.41 -13.60
C TRP A 164 -18.06 19.65 -12.09
N SER A 165 -19.19 19.25 -11.52
CA SER A 165 -19.37 19.24 -10.07
C SER A 165 -18.59 18.10 -9.41
N VAL A 166 -18.31 18.23 -8.11
CA VAL A 166 -17.67 17.18 -7.31
C VAL A 166 -18.44 15.85 -7.42
N ARG A 167 -19.78 15.91 -7.47
CA ARG A 167 -20.64 14.74 -7.61
C ARG A 167 -20.44 14.04 -8.95
N GLU A 168 -20.33 14.77 -10.04
CA GLU A 168 -20.09 14.23 -11.39
C GLU A 168 -18.70 13.61 -11.49
N VAL A 169 -17.67 14.22 -10.87
CA VAL A 169 -16.33 13.65 -10.80
C VAL A 169 -16.33 12.33 -10.01
N ILE A 170 -17.08 12.23 -8.92
CA ILE A 170 -17.23 10.96 -8.17
C ILE A 170 -17.93 9.92 -9.06
N LEU A 171 -18.99 10.27 -9.78
CA LEU A 171 -19.67 9.37 -10.72
C LEU A 171 -18.76 8.90 -11.85
N TRP A 172 -17.89 9.76 -12.36
CA TRP A 172 -16.94 9.43 -13.42
C TRP A 172 -16.03 8.24 -13.06
N THR A 173 -15.76 8.00 -11.77
CA THR A 173 -14.94 6.87 -11.32
C THR A 173 -15.49 5.50 -11.72
N ILE A 174 -16.77 5.42 -12.17
CA ILE A 174 -17.35 4.22 -12.78
C ILE A 174 -16.55 3.76 -14.01
N VAL A 175 -16.03 4.72 -14.81
CA VAL A 175 -15.32 4.41 -16.06
C VAL A 175 -14.03 3.62 -15.78
N PRO A 176 -13.03 4.14 -15.05
CA PRO A 176 -11.84 3.35 -14.72
C PRO A 176 -12.15 2.13 -13.83
N GLY A 177 -13.21 2.19 -13.01
CA GLY A 177 -13.69 1.05 -12.22
C GLY A 177 -14.15 -0.11 -13.10
N VAL A 178 -15.07 0.12 -14.05
CA VAL A 178 -15.56 -0.90 -14.99
C VAL A 178 -14.42 -1.42 -15.86
N LEU A 179 -13.57 -0.55 -16.39
CA LEU A 179 -12.41 -0.97 -17.18
C LEU A 179 -11.48 -1.91 -16.39
N SER A 180 -11.26 -1.64 -15.10
CA SER A 180 -10.46 -2.53 -14.24
C SER A 180 -11.10 -3.92 -14.10
N VAL A 181 -12.42 -4.01 -13.94
CA VAL A 181 -13.16 -5.28 -13.86
C VAL A 181 -13.10 -6.04 -15.19
N LEU A 182 -13.28 -5.34 -16.32
CA LEU A 182 -13.18 -5.95 -17.64
C LEU A 182 -11.80 -6.54 -17.91
N LEU A 183 -10.73 -5.81 -17.54
CA LEU A 183 -9.37 -6.34 -17.64
C LEU A 183 -9.16 -7.58 -16.77
N VAL A 184 -9.68 -7.60 -15.54
CA VAL A 184 -9.62 -8.80 -14.69
C VAL A 184 -10.39 -9.96 -15.31
N ALA A 185 -11.55 -9.71 -15.92
CA ALA A 185 -12.34 -10.75 -16.60
C ALA A 185 -11.58 -11.38 -17.77
N MET A 186 -10.70 -10.62 -18.43
CA MET A 186 -9.82 -11.10 -19.52
C MET A 186 -8.56 -11.83 -19.02
N LEU A 187 -8.26 -11.76 -17.70
CA LEU A 187 -7.09 -12.41 -17.14
C LEU A 187 -7.18 -13.93 -17.31
N ARG A 188 -6.10 -14.52 -17.82
CA ARG A 188 -5.92 -15.98 -17.85
C ARG A 188 -5.10 -16.39 -16.64
N GLU A 189 -5.65 -17.30 -15.85
CA GLU A 189 -4.90 -17.87 -14.72
C GLU A 189 -3.82 -18.82 -15.24
N PRO A 190 -2.61 -18.82 -14.63
CA PRO A 190 -1.60 -19.82 -14.96
C PRO A 190 -2.15 -21.22 -14.63
N GLU A 191 -2.01 -22.15 -15.57
CA GLU A 191 -2.33 -23.55 -15.34
C GLU A 191 -1.27 -24.19 -14.43
N GLY A 192 -1.68 -25.12 -13.56
CA GLY A 192 -0.74 -25.89 -12.75
C GLY A 192 -0.25 -25.22 -11.46
N LEU A 193 -0.97 -24.23 -10.94
CA LEU A 193 -0.75 -23.78 -9.57
C LEU A 193 -0.97 -24.99 -8.65
N ALA A 194 0.08 -25.38 -7.90
CA ALA A 194 0.04 -26.57 -7.05
C ALA A 194 -1.07 -26.43 -6.00
N VAL A 195 -2.16 -27.13 -6.21
CA VAL A 195 -3.15 -27.32 -5.15
C VAL A 195 -2.45 -28.13 -4.05
N GLY A 196 -2.14 -27.49 -2.96
CA GLY A 196 -1.55 -28.18 -1.82
C GLY A 196 -2.55 -29.23 -1.32
N ASN A 197 -2.22 -30.52 -1.48
CA ASN A 197 -3.00 -31.62 -0.92
C ASN A 197 -2.94 -31.67 0.63
N GLY A 198 -2.27 -30.71 1.26
CA GLY A 198 -2.16 -30.58 2.71
C GLY A 198 -3.27 -29.74 3.32
N LYS A 199 -3.59 -29.99 4.58
CA LYS A 199 -4.45 -29.10 5.38
C LYS A 199 -3.75 -27.74 5.49
N ILE A 200 -4.19 -26.77 4.70
CA ILE A 200 -3.73 -25.38 4.81
C ILE A 200 -4.30 -24.86 6.13
N ASP A 201 -3.42 -24.50 7.03
CA ASP A 201 -3.78 -23.91 8.32
C ASP A 201 -3.42 -22.41 8.29
N TRP A 202 -4.39 -21.58 8.61
CA TRP A 202 -4.23 -20.13 8.69
C TRP A 202 -3.63 -19.66 10.02
N GLN A 203 -3.42 -20.58 10.96
CA GLN A 203 -2.90 -20.27 12.27
C GLN A 203 -1.46 -19.75 12.19
N TRP A 204 -1.14 -18.80 13.05
CA TRP A 204 0.21 -18.25 13.18
C TRP A 204 1.26 -19.33 13.44
N GLN A 205 0.90 -20.36 14.23
CA GLN A 205 1.80 -21.45 14.59
C GLN A 205 2.25 -22.27 13.38
N SER A 206 1.40 -22.41 12.37
CA SER A 206 1.67 -23.21 11.17
C SER A 206 2.62 -22.53 10.17
N LEU A 207 2.86 -21.22 10.31
CA LEU A 207 3.77 -20.50 9.45
C LEU A 207 5.23 -20.98 9.66
N PRO A 208 6.06 -21.02 8.59
CA PRO A 208 7.48 -21.31 8.69
C PRO A 208 8.19 -20.36 9.67
N ALA A 209 9.12 -20.89 10.45
CA ALA A 209 9.85 -20.09 11.43
C ALA A 209 10.57 -18.86 10.84
N PRO A 210 11.23 -18.95 9.65
CA PRO A 210 11.81 -17.78 9.01
C PRO A 210 10.79 -16.70 8.68
N LEU A 211 9.60 -17.10 8.19
CA LEU A 211 8.50 -16.16 7.88
C LEU A 211 7.99 -15.48 9.15
N LYS A 212 7.77 -16.24 10.23
CA LYS A 212 7.34 -15.66 11.53
C LYS A 212 8.34 -14.63 12.05
N ARG A 213 9.65 -14.93 12.01
CA ARG A 213 10.69 -13.99 12.44
C ARG A 213 10.70 -12.72 11.61
N TYR A 214 10.52 -12.86 10.29
CA TYR A 214 10.41 -11.71 9.40
C TYR A 214 9.17 -10.86 9.72
N LEU A 215 7.99 -11.49 9.89
CA LEU A 215 6.74 -10.80 10.22
C LEU A 215 6.82 -10.08 11.58
N VAL A 216 7.50 -10.65 12.57
CA VAL A 216 7.74 -9.98 13.86
C VAL A 216 8.64 -8.75 13.68
N ALA A 217 9.76 -8.88 12.96
CA ALA A 217 10.64 -7.75 12.67
C ALA A 217 9.91 -6.65 11.87
N LEU A 218 9.11 -7.05 10.89
CA LEU A 218 8.25 -6.15 10.10
C LEU A 218 7.20 -5.45 10.98
N GLY A 219 6.58 -6.16 11.93
CA GLY A 219 5.64 -5.57 12.88
C GLY A 219 6.29 -4.48 13.72
N VAL A 220 7.50 -4.72 14.23
CA VAL A 220 8.28 -3.69 14.95
C VAL A 220 8.66 -2.54 14.02
N PHE A 221 9.06 -2.84 12.77
CA PHE A 221 9.33 -1.80 11.78
C PHE A 221 8.07 -0.97 11.48
N THR A 222 6.92 -1.61 11.33
CA THR A 222 5.65 -0.90 11.10
C THR A 222 5.27 0.00 12.28
N LEU A 223 5.63 -0.38 13.52
CA LEU A 223 5.47 0.51 14.68
C LEU A 223 6.35 1.77 14.60
N SER A 224 7.43 1.74 13.83
CA SER A 224 8.21 2.95 13.55
C SER A 224 7.57 3.83 12.47
N GLN A 225 6.66 3.28 11.67
CA GLN A 225 6.01 4.02 10.58
C GLN A 225 4.87 4.87 11.15
N ALA A 226 4.87 6.15 10.80
CA ALA A 226 3.75 7.03 11.06
C ALA A 226 2.90 7.19 9.80
N SER A 227 1.67 7.66 9.96
CA SER A 227 0.88 8.10 8.81
C SER A 227 1.64 9.17 8.03
N ASN A 228 1.63 9.07 6.71
CA ASN A 228 2.23 10.07 5.81
C ASN A 228 1.71 11.50 6.05
N MET A 229 0.55 11.64 6.68
CA MET A 229 0.01 12.94 7.10
C MET A 229 0.95 13.70 8.04
N PHE A 230 1.71 13.02 8.90
CA PHE A 230 2.68 13.67 9.78
C PHE A 230 3.88 14.24 9.02
N LEU A 231 4.29 13.61 7.91
CA LEU A 231 5.32 14.15 7.03
C LEU A 231 4.82 15.44 6.34
N LEU A 232 3.56 15.47 5.90
CA LEU A 232 2.94 16.67 5.33
C LEU A 232 2.75 17.78 6.38
N LEU A 233 2.40 17.42 7.61
CA LEU A 233 2.34 18.36 8.73
C LEU A 233 3.73 18.95 9.03
N ARG A 234 4.78 18.11 9.00
CA ARG A 234 6.16 18.58 9.13
C ARG A 234 6.55 19.53 8.00
N ALA A 235 6.16 19.24 6.76
CA ALA A 235 6.38 20.13 5.63
C ALA A 235 5.72 21.51 5.87
N LYS A 236 4.51 21.54 6.42
CA LYS A 236 3.84 22.80 6.79
C LYS A 236 4.63 23.58 7.86
N GLU A 237 5.15 22.92 8.90
CA GLU A 237 5.99 23.53 9.92
C GLU A 237 7.31 24.10 9.35
N THR A 238 7.81 23.54 8.23
CA THR A 238 9.07 23.97 7.60
C THR A 238 8.88 25.05 6.55
N GLY A 239 7.66 25.60 6.39
CA GLY A 239 7.39 26.77 5.57
C GLY A 239 6.68 26.52 4.25
N PHE A 240 6.18 25.27 4.00
CA PHE A 240 5.33 25.02 2.84
C PHE A 240 3.94 25.65 3.01
N THR A 241 3.45 26.27 1.98
CA THR A 241 2.06 26.77 1.90
C THR A 241 1.07 25.62 1.66
N ASP A 242 -0.20 25.84 2.00
CA ASP A 242 -1.25 24.84 1.80
C ASP A 242 -1.40 24.43 0.32
N THR A 243 -1.05 25.30 -0.61
CA THR A 243 -1.04 25.02 -2.06
C THR A 243 0.19 24.21 -2.51
N GLN A 244 1.32 24.30 -1.81
CA GLN A 244 2.55 23.59 -2.13
C GLN A 244 2.56 22.16 -1.59
N ILE A 245 1.83 21.86 -0.49
CA ILE A 245 1.78 20.54 0.12
C ILE A 245 1.26 19.47 -0.85
N PRO A 246 0.15 19.66 -1.58
CA PRO A 246 -0.29 18.70 -2.61
C PRO A 246 0.74 18.49 -3.73
N LEU A 247 1.46 19.55 -4.13
CA LEU A 247 2.50 19.46 -5.16
C LEU A 247 3.71 18.66 -4.68
N LEU A 248 4.11 18.83 -3.41
CA LEU A 248 5.16 18.03 -2.78
C LEU A 248 4.78 16.54 -2.77
N TRP A 249 3.52 16.22 -2.42
CA TRP A 249 3.01 14.86 -2.41
C TRP A 249 2.91 14.26 -3.82
N ALA A 250 2.48 15.03 -4.79
CA ALA A 250 2.46 14.63 -6.19
C ALA A 250 3.87 14.33 -6.72
N GLY A 251 4.85 15.19 -6.38
CA GLY A 251 6.26 14.98 -6.70
C GLY A 251 6.83 13.71 -6.08
N PHE A 252 6.50 13.45 -4.79
CA PHE A 252 6.83 12.21 -4.09
C PHE A 252 6.27 10.98 -4.82
N SER A 253 4.98 11.00 -5.16
CA SER A 253 4.30 9.89 -5.86
C SER A 253 4.87 9.67 -7.27
N ALA A 254 5.16 10.74 -8.00
CA ALA A 254 5.78 10.66 -9.32
C ALA A 254 7.20 10.06 -9.25
N LEU A 255 7.99 10.45 -8.26
CA LEU A 255 9.32 9.89 -8.05
C LEU A 255 9.25 8.40 -7.64
N ALA A 256 8.33 8.03 -6.75
CA ALA A 256 8.08 6.64 -6.40
C ALA A 256 7.64 5.82 -7.62
N MET A 257 6.76 6.35 -8.47
CA MET A 257 6.36 5.73 -9.74
C MET A 257 7.57 5.41 -10.63
N LEU A 258 8.46 6.37 -10.82
CA LEU A 258 9.63 6.21 -11.70
C LEU A 258 10.66 5.23 -11.12
N LEU A 259 10.84 5.22 -9.80
CA LEU A 259 11.90 4.48 -9.13
C LEU A 259 11.47 3.08 -8.64
N SER A 260 10.18 2.79 -8.46
CA SER A 260 9.73 1.50 -7.89
C SER A 260 10.17 0.31 -8.74
N THR A 261 10.05 0.37 -10.06
CA THR A 261 10.51 -0.73 -10.93
C THR A 261 12.02 -0.97 -10.82
N PRO A 262 12.91 0.02 -11.04
CA PRO A 262 14.36 -0.21 -11.03
C PRO A 262 14.89 -0.58 -9.63
N LEU A 263 14.41 0.07 -8.56
CA LEU A 263 14.92 -0.19 -7.22
C LEU A 263 14.40 -1.50 -6.64
N SER A 264 13.13 -1.86 -6.88
CA SER A 264 12.62 -3.17 -6.48
C SER A 264 13.31 -4.31 -7.24
N ALA A 265 13.68 -4.13 -8.52
CA ALA A 265 14.45 -5.10 -9.29
C ALA A 265 15.87 -5.32 -8.73
N LEU A 266 16.42 -4.36 -7.97
CA LEU A 266 17.69 -4.55 -7.28
C LEU A 266 17.60 -5.70 -6.26
N SER A 267 16.41 -5.91 -5.64
CA SER A 267 16.17 -7.02 -4.70
C SER A 267 16.27 -8.41 -5.34
N ASP A 268 16.26 -8.50 -6.66
CA ASP A 268 16.45 -9.77 -7.39
C ASP A 268 17.95 -10.10 -7.59
N ARG A 269 18.84 -9.12 -7.38
CA ARG A 269 20.29 -9.24 -7.61
C ARG A 269 21.11 -9.27 -6.32
N VAL A 270 20.55 -8.76 -5.23
CA VAL A 270 21.21 -8.71 -3.92
C VAL A 270 20.41 -9.53 -2.92
N ASP A 271 21.03 -9.90 -1.80
CA ASP A 271 20.31 -10.55 -0.70
C ASP A 271 19.20 -9.60 -0.19
N ARG A 272 17.94 -10.01 -0.40
CA ARG A 272 16.74 -9.23 -0.06
C ARG A 272 16.70 -8.79 1.37
N ARG A 273 17.18 -9.64 2.27
CA ARG A 273 17.22 -9.33 3.69
C ARG A 273 18.21 -8.22 4.00
N SER A 274 19.43 -8.29 3.44
CA SER A 274 20.44 -7.24 3.61
C SER A 274 19.98 -5.91 3.03
N LEU A 275 19.30 -5.94 1.88
CA LEU A 275 18.68 -4.77 1.27
C LEU A 275 17.63 -4.15 2.19
N LEU A 276 16.69 -4.96 2.72
CA LEU A 276 15.63 -4.47 3.61
C LEU A 276 16.20 -3.96 4.93
N CYS A 277 17.20 -4.64 5.50
CA CYS A 277 17.87 -4.17 6.71
C CYS A 277 18.53 -2.80 6.48
N GLY A 278 19.29 -2.65 5.39
CA GLY A 278 19.88 -1.37 5.00
C GLY A 278 18.84 -0.27 4.77
N ALA A 279 17.73 -0.62 4.11
CA ALA A 279 16.63 0.31 3.88
C ALA A 279 15.96 0.76 5.19
N TRP A 280 15.76 -0.12 6.19
CA TRP A 280 15.22 0.25 7.48
C TRP A 280 16.17 1.15 8.29
N VAL A 281 17.49 0.97 8.12
CA VAL A 281 18.50 1.89 8.66
C VAL A 281 18.39 3.25 7.95
N VAL A 282 18.27 3.27 6.62
CA VAL A 282 18.07 4.53 5.86
C VAL A 282 16.78 5.23 6.31
N TYR A 283 15.69 4.50 6.51
CA TYR A 283 14.46 5.05 7.06
C TYR A 283 14.70 5.71 8.44
N ALA A 284 15.40 5.01 9.34
CA ALA A 284 15.72 5.54 10.65
C ALA A 284 16.52 6.85 10.57
N LEU A 285 17.53 6.91 9.69
CA LEU A 285 18.33 8.11 9.45
C LEU A 285 17.49 9.26 8.84
N LEU A 286 16.60 8.96 7.91
CA LEU A 286 15.68 9.95 7.33
C LEU A 286 14.73 10.52 8.39
N PHE A 287 14.16 9.66 9.25
CA PHE A 287 13.25 10.12 10.30
C PHE A 287 14.01 10.91 11.39
N ALA A 288 15.22 10.49 11.76
CA ALA A 288 16.08 11.30 12.62
C ALA A 288 16.39 12.66 11.98
N ALA A 289 16.65 12.71 10.68
CA ALA A 289 16.89 13.94 9.96
C ALA A 289 15.64 14.85 9.92
N PHE A 290 14.43 14.30 9.73
CA PHE A 290 13.18 15.08 9.85
C PHE A 290 13.01 15.72 11.23
N GLY A 291 13.51 15.07 12.30
CA GLY A 291 13.43 15.58 13.66
C GLY A 291 14.53 16.60 13.99
N LEU A 292 15.74 16.42 13.51
CA LEU A 292 16.94 17.12 13.97
C LEU A 292 17.44 18.23 13.03
N LEU A 293 17.23 18.08 11.70
CA LEU A 293 17.77 19.07 10.77
C LEU A 293 17.00 20.39 10.83
N PRO A 294 17.69 21.51 10.55
CA PRO A 294 17.06 22.81 10.50
C PRO A 294 15.88 22.84 9.55
N SER A 295 14.81 23.49 9.97
CA SER A 295 13.60 23.65 9.18
C SER A 295 13.87 24.53 7.94
N GLY A 296 13.50 24.03 6.76
CA GLY A 296 13.65 24.75 5.51
C GLY A 296 13.07 23.97 4.33
N VAL A 297 12.56 24.68 3.34
CA VAL A 297 11.91 24.09 2.16
C VAL A 297 12.86 23.13 1.42
N GLY A 298 14.11 23.53 1.20
CA GLY A 298 15.10 22.70 0.49
C GLY A 298 15.44 21.41 1.24
N THR A 299 15.66 21.48 2.56
CA THR A 299 15.89 20.31 3.41
C THR A 299 14.70 19.36 3.35
N THR A 300 13.48 19.89 3.47
CA THR A 300 12.26 19.08 3.43
C THR A 300 12.10 18.37 2.08
N ILE A 301 12.33 19.06 0.95
CA ILE A 301 12.31 18.42 -0.38
C ILE A 301 13.33 17.28 -0.45
N ALA A 302 14.57 17.50 0.00
CA ALA A 302 15.60 16.47 -0.01
C ALA A 302 15.21 15.23 0.81
N LEU A 303 14.60 15.44 1.98
CA LEU A 303 14.09 14.35 2.83
C LEU A 303 12.92 13.60 2.18
N PHE A 304 12.00 14.30 1.50
CA PHE A 304 10.92 13.66 0.75
C PHE A 304 11.44 12.86 -0.45
N VAL A 305 12.48 13.34 -1.14
CA VAL A 305 13.16 12.58 -2.19
C VAL A 305 13.79 11.31 -1.60
N GLY A 306 14.51 11.41 -0.49
CA GLY A 306 15.07 10.25 0.21
C GLY A 306 13.99 9.25 0.63
N TYR A 307 12.86 9.73 1.13
CA TYR A 307 11.72 8.89 1.52
C TYR A 307 11.07 8.20 0.30
N ALA A 308 10.94 8.88 -0.84
CA ALA A 308 10.45 8.27 -2.07
C ALA A 308 11.39 7.15 -2.58
N ILE A 309 12.70 7.35 -2.50
CA ILE A 309 13.69 6.33 -2.83
C ILE A 309 13.56 5.12 -1.89
N PHE A 310 13.41 5.36 -0.58
CA PHE A 310 13.17 4.30 0.41
C PHE A 310 11.92 3.48 0.07
N ILE A 311 10.78 4.12 -0.15
CA ILE A 311 9.51 3.46 -0.49
C ILE A 311 9.67 2.65 -1.78
N ALA A 312 10.23 3.24 -2.83
CA ALA A 312 10.46 2.58 -4.11
C ALA A 312 11.36 1.33 -4.00
N ALA A 313 12.34 1.35 -3.09
CA ALA A 313 13.25 0.22 -2.89
C ALA A 313 12.60 -0.91 -2.06
N THR A 314 11.72 -0.58 -1.10
CA THR A 314 11.23 -1.55 -0.12
C THR A 314 9.91 -2.22 -0.50
N GLU A 315 8.95 -1.50 -1.08
CA GLU A 315 7.60 -2.05 -1.32
C GLU A 315 7.58 -3.33 -2.16
N GLY A 316 8.41 -3.40 -3.21
CA GLY A 316 8.54 -4.61 -4.03
C GLY A 316 9.41 -5.67 -3.35
N ALA A 317 10.48 -5.26 -2.67
CA ALA A 317 11.40 -6.14 -1.98
C ALA A 317 10.75 -6.88 -0.80
N ASP A 318 9.91 -6.20 0.00
CA ASP A 318 9.15 -6.80 1.09
C ASP A 318 8.26 -7.93 0.59
N LYS A 319 7.50 -7.70 -0.49
CA LYS A 319 6.64 -8.72 -1.09
C LYS A 319 7.43 -9.87 -1.69
N ALA A 320 8.54 -9.57 -2.37
CA ALA A 320 9.43 -10.60 -2.89
C ALA A 320 10.03 -11.46 -1.76
N ARG A 321 10.35 -10.85 -0.60
CA ARG A 321 10.82 -11.56 0.58
C ARG A 321 9.75 -12.47 1.20
N ILE A 322 8.49 -12.00 1.31
CA ILE A 322 7.38 -12.86 1.75
C ILE A 322 7.22 -14.06 0.82
N ALA A 323 7.22 -13.84 -0.48
CA ALA A 323 7.09 -14.91 -1.47
C ALA A 323 8.28 -15.89 -1.48
N GLU A 324 9.47 -15.47 -1.02
CA GLU A 324 10.65 -16.32 -0.84
C GLU A 324 10.54 -17.20 0.40
N LEU A 325 10.00 -16.65 1.50
CA LEU A 325 9.92 -17.34 2.80
C LEU A 325 8.69 -18.25 2.93
N ALA A 326 7.68 -18.04 2.10
CA ALA A 326 6.43 -18.78 2.13
C ALA A 326 6.49 -20.03 1.23
N PRO A 327 5.91 -21.17 1.67
CA PRO A 327 5.65 -22.28 0.78
C PRO A 327 4.74 -21.86 -0.38
N GLN A 328 4.97 -22.40 -1.57
CA GLN A 328 4.18 -22.08 -2.77
C GLN A 328 2.67 -22.31 -2.55
N ALA A 329 2.30 -23.36 -1.81
CA ALA A 329 0.91 -23.69 -1.51
C ALA A 329 0.24 -22.74 -0.48
N GLN A 330 1.00 -21.87 0.18
CA GLN A 330 0.53 -20.98 1.26
C GLN A 330 0.85 -19.49 0.98
N LEU A 331 1.09 -19.13 -0.27
CA LEU A 331 1.43 -17.75 -0.63
C LEU A 331 0.32 -16.75 -0.24
N GLY A 332 -0.94 -17.10 -0.45
CA GLY A 332 -2.08 -16.25 -0.10
C GLY A 332 -2.18 -16.00 1.40
N THR A 333 -2.05 -17.06 2.20
CA THR A 333 -2.03 -16.97 3.68
C THR A 333 -0.85 -16.14 4.17
N ALA A 334 0.34 -16.32 3.60
CA ALA A 334 1.54 -15.55 3.95
C ALA A 334 1.36 -14.06 3.65
N PHE A 335 0.83 -13.70 2.48
CA PHE A 335 0.48 -12.31 2.15
C PHE A 335 -0.65 -11.78 3.04
N GLY A 336 -1.61 -12.63 3.40
CA GLY A 336 -2.66 -12.29 4.36
C GLY A 336 -2.08 -11.86 5.71
N TRP A 337 -1.16 -12.64 6.27
CA TRP A 337 -0.45 -12.31 7.51
C TRP A 337 0.43 -11.07 7.38
N PHE A 338 1.16 -10.92 6.28
CA PHE A 338 1.94 -9.72 5.98
C PHE A 338 1.08 -8.45 6.05
N HIS A 339 -0.05 -8.47 5.38
CA HIS A 339 -0.96 -7.32 5.36
C HIS A 339 -1.70 -7.10 6.68
N LEU A 340 -2.02 -8.18 7.42
CA LEU A 340 -2.64 -8.07 8.73
C LEU A 340 -1.68 -7.44 9.74
N VAL A 341 -0.44 -7.95 9.82
CA VAL A 341 0.59 -7.42 10.73
C VAL A 341 0.86 -5.96 10.43
N SER A 342 1.11 -5.61 9.15
CA SER A 342 1.34 -4.22 8.75
C SER A 342 0.11 -3.33 9.04
N GLY A 343 -1.10 -3.79 8.73
CA GLY A 343 -2.32 -3.00 8.95
C GLY A 343 -2.64 -2.78 10.43
N VAL A 344 -2.49 -3.82 11.26
CA VAL A 344 -2.78 -3.73 12.71
C VAL A 344 -1.73 -2.89 13.43
N MET A 345 -0.44 -3.04 13.10
CA MET A 345 0.64 -2.30 13.76
C MET A 345 0.68 -0.82 13.37
N LEU A 346 0.15 -0.45 12.20
CA LEU A 346 0.10 0.95 11.77
C LEU A 346 -0.84 1.82 12.63
N LEU A 347 -1.89 1.23 13.21
CA LEU A 347 -2.84 1.95 14.07
C LEU A 347 -2.14 2.48 15.35
N PRO A 348 -1.55 1.61 16.21
CA PRO A 348 -0.84 2.07 17.40
C PRO A 348 0.40 2.92 17.03
N ALA A 349 1.06 2.66 15.89
CA ALA A 349 2.17 3.47 15.40
C ALA A 349 1.75 4.94 15.19
N SER A 350 0.68 5.15 14.42
CA SER A 350 0.17 6.50 14.15
C SER A 350 -0.38 7.18 15.41
N ALA A 351 -1.06 6.44 16.29
CA ALA A 351 -1.57 6.96 17.54
C ALA A 351 -0.44 7.40 18.49
N LEU A 352 0.60 6.56 18.64
CA LEU A 352 1.77 6.86 19.46
C LEU A 352 2.54 8.06 18.90
N PHE A 353 2.77 8.08 17.58
CA PHE A 353 3.48 9.19 16.93
C PHE A 353 2.73 10.51 17.12
N GLY A 354 1.41 10.54 16.93
CA GLY A 354 0.59 11.71 17.14
C GLY A 354 0.55 12.17 18.61
N TRP A 355 0.49 11.22 19.54
CA TRP A 355 0.55 11.52 20.97
C TRP A 355 1.90 12.15 21.38
N LEU A 356 3.00 11.55 20.93
CA LEU A 356 4.35 12.10 21.16
C LEU A 356 4.50 13.49 20.54
N TRP A 357 4.00 13.67 19.31
CA TRP A 357 4.03 14.98 18.64
C TRP A 357 3.33 16.06 19.46
N SER A 358 2.13 15.76 19.97
CA SER A 358 1.32 16.73 20.71
C SER A 358 1.85 17.04 22.11
N HIS A 359 2.50 16.07 22.80
CA HIS A 359 2.92 16.22 24.19
C HIS A 359 4.43 16.45 24.37
N ALA A 360 5.26 15.96 23.46
CA ALA A 360 6.71 16.02 23.56
C ALA A 360 7.39 16.67 22.32
N GLY A 361 6.59 17.12 21.36
CA GLY A 361 7.04 17.80 20.14
C GLY A 361 7.40 16.85 19.00
N SER A 362 7.44 17.40 17.79
CA SER A 362 7.70 16.65 16.55
C SER A 362 9.07 15.96 16.55
N THR A 363 10.11 16.62 17.07
CA THR A 363 11.47 16.04 17.21
C THR A 363 11.44 14.72 17.97
N THR A 364 10.79 14.67 19.13
CA THR A 364 10.69 13.46 19.96
C THR A 364 9.96 12.35 19.22
N ALA A 365 8.85 12.66 18.54
CA ALA A 365 8.10 11.69 17.76
C ALA A 365 8.95 11.06 16.64
N PHE A 366 9.70 11.88 15.91
CA PHE A 366 10.61 11.40 14.86
C PHE A 366 11.78 10.57 15.43
N MET A 367 12.36 10.97 16.57
CA MET A 367 13.47 10.24 17.19
C MET A 367 13.03 8.87 17.75
N VAL A 368 11.84 8.77 18.35
CA VAL A 368 11.28 7.48 18.79
C VAL A 368 11.02 6.57 17.58
N SER A 369 10.46 7.09 16.50
CA SER A 369 10.28 6.36 15.25
C SER A 369 11.62 5.85 14.70
N ALA A 370 12.63 6.71 14.60
CA ALA A 370 13.98 6.34 14.15
C ALA A 370 14.58 5.23 15.02
N SER A 371 14.50 5.36 16.35
CA SER A 371 15.02 4.35 17.30
C SER A 371 14.31 3.00 17.14
N THR A 372 12.98 3.01 16.98
CA THR A 372 12.19 1.79 16.76
C THR A 372 12.58 1.11 15.43
N SER A 373 12.86 1.88 14.37
CA SER A 373 13.33 1.35 13.10
C SER A 373 14.73 0.71 13.22
N PHE A 374 15.65 1.29 13.98
CA PHE A 374 16.95 0.67 14.27
C PHE A 374 16.81 -0.66 15.03
N ILE A 375 15.88 -0.73 16.00
CA ILE A 375 15.58 -1.97 16.72
C ILE A 375 15.05 -3.02 15.73
N ALA A 376 14.12 -2.66 14.85
CA ALA A 376 13.58 -3.57 13.82
C ALA A 376 14.68 -4.10 12.87
N ALA A 377 15.58 -3.23 12.41
CA ALA A 377 16.73 -3.62 11.60
C ALA A 377 17.64 -4.60 12.35
N GLY A 378 17.90 -4.36 13.63
CA GLY A 378 18.65 -5.27 14.51
C GLY A 378 17.99 -6.64 14.68
N LEU A 379 16.67 -6.68 14.84
CA LEU A 379 15.89 -7.93 14.89
C LEU A 379 15.99 -8.69 13.58
N LEU A 380 15.88 -7.99 12.45
CA LEU A 380 16.01 -8.60 11.13
C LEU A 380 17.42 -9.19 10.92
N LEU A 381 18.48 -8.56 11.42
CA LEU A 381 19.84 -9.09 11.37
C LEU A 381 20.02 -10.34 12.24
N ARG A 382 19.50 -10.34 13.46
CA ARG A 382 19.62 -11.49 14.39
C ARG A 382 18.93 -12.74 13.86
N ALA A 383 17.80 -12.59 13.16
CA ALA A 383 17.11 -13.71 12.53
C ALA A 383 18.01 -14.51 11.54
N ARG A 384 19.11 -13.93 11.01
CA ARG A 384 20.11 -14.60 10.16
C ARG A 384 20.89 -15.69 10.88
N ARG A 385 21.27 -15.46 12.14
CA ARG A 385 22.13 -16.40 12.90
C ARG A 385 21.41 -17.71 13.22
N ALA A 386 20.10 -17.74 13.14
CA ALA A 386 19.26 -18.89 13.45
C ALA A 386 18.76 -19.64 12.18
N GLU A 387 19.12 -19.19 10.97
CA GLU A 387 18.86 -19.84 9.69
C GLU A 387 20.10 -20.62 9.17
N ARG A 388 21.28 -20.39 9.79
CA ARG A 388 22.51 -21.18 9.59
C ARG A 388 22.64 -22.27 10.64
#